data_af0110d3707ccf37fdb9e8cec9353a39
#
_entry.id   af0110d3707ccf37fdb9e8cec9353a39
#
_cell.length_a   1.000
_cell.length_b   1.000
_cell.length_c   1.000
_cell.angle_alpha   90.00
_cell.angle_beta   90.00
_cell.angle_gamma   90.00
#
_symmetry.space_group_name_H-M   'P 1'
#
loop_
_entity.id
_entity.type
_entity.pdbx_description
1 polymer ?
#
loop_
_entity_poly.entity_id
_entity_poly.type
_entity_poly.pdbx_seq_one_letter_code
_entity_poly.pdbx_strand_id
1 'polypeptide(L)'
;NLPLFGISDSIFKTFEDRPNLLTKREIRIQILADLELTEKGTIWDIGAGCGSIGLEALKLRPNLDLYCIDKRIGSKALILENAKRLRVKPLDIFEEDINDIFNTKKIDSLEKANRVIIGGCNKKTKLLIINYLSKTMRKGDIVVLPVIDIESLKELKEKLEEHFLTSLNLIQSYK
;
A
#
# COMPACT_ATOMS: atom_id res chain seq x y z
N ASN A 1 -6.75 24.77 3.12
CA ASN A 1 -6.03 23.85 4.01
C ASN A 1 -6.57 22.44 3.83
N LEU A 2 -5.69 21.47 3.61
CA LEU A 2 -6.08 20.06 3.56
C LEU A 2 -6.29 19.54 5.00
N PRO A 3 -7.27 18.64 5.21
CA PRO A 3 -7.41 17.95 6.48
C PRO A 3 -6.15 17.10 6.74
N LEU A 4 -5.86 16.82 8.01
CA LEU A 4 -4.76 15.95 8.39
C LEU A 4 -5.06 14.50 7.97
N PHE A 5 -6.32 14.09 8.03
CA PHE A 5 -6.79 12.72 7.86
C PHE A 5 -8.10 12.68 7.07
N GLY A 6 -8.31 11.61 6.32
CA GLY A 6 -9.50 11.43 5.51
C GLY A 6 -9.58 12.43 4.35
N ILE A 7 -8.49 12.58 3.62
CA ILE A 7 -8.39 13.49 2.48
C ILE A 7 -9.42 13.11 1.41
N SER A 8 -10.12 14.11 0.85
CA SER A 8 -11.09 13.89 -0.23
C SER A 8 -10.44 13.24 -1.45
N ASP A 9 -11.16 12.33 -2.10
CA ASP A 9 -10.72 11.68 -3.34
C ASP A 9 -10.40 12.70 -4.45
N SER A 10 -11.12 13.81 -4.50
CA SER A 10 -10.92 14.89 -5.48
C SER A 10 -9.57 15.61 -5.40
N ILE A 11 -8.84 15.45 -4.30
CA ILE A 11 -7.50 16.03 -4.12
C ILE A 11 -6.45 15.24 -4.89
N PHE A 12 -6.66 13.94 -5.05
CA PHE A 12 -5.71 13.08 -5.76
C PHE A 12 -5.92 13.15 -7.26
N LYS A 13 -4.84 13.29 -8.01
CA LYS A 13 -4.82 12.94 -9.43
C LYS A 13 -4.84 11.43 -9.60
N THR A 14 -5.53 10.98 -10.62
CA THR A 14 -5.64 9.57 -11.02
C THR A 14 -5.14 9.41 -12.45
N PHE A 15 -4.99 8.18 -12.92
CA PHE A 15 -4.70 7.91 -14.31
C PHE A 15 -5.86 8.37 -15.20
N GLU A 16 -5.56 9.03 -16.33
CA GLU A 16 -6.58 9.55 -17.25
C GLU A 16 -7.46 8.44 -17.85
N ASP A 17 -6.86 7.31 -18.19
CA ASP A 17 -7.53 6.12 -18.73
C ASP A 17 -8.28 5.31 -17.64
N ARG A 18 -8.02 5.56 -16.38
CA ARG A 18 -8.61 4.85 -15.23
C ARG A 18 -8.89 5.79 -14.05
N PRO A 19 -9.79 6.74 -14.20
CA PRO A 19 -10.07 7.75 -13.16
C PRO A 19 -10.62 7.13 -11.84
N ASN A 20 -11.18 5.92 -11.93
CA ASN A 20 -11.70 5.18 -10.76
C ASN A 20 -10.63 4.34 -10.04
N LEU A 21 -9.38 4.34 -10.53
CA LEU A 21 -8.29 3.60 -9.91
C LEU A 21 -7.71 4.36 -8.71
N LEU A 22 -8.54 4.58 -7.75
CA LEU A 22 -8.23 5.24 -6.48
C LEU A 22 -8.94 4.47 -5.37
N THR A 23 -8.22 4.11 -4.34
CA THR A 23 -8.83 3.57 -3.12
C THR A 23 -9.71 4.66 -2.50
N LYS A 24 -11.00 4.40 -2.39
CA LYS A 24 -11.98 5.36 -1.90
C LYS A 24 -11.65 5.80 -0.48
N ARG A 25 -12.03 7.04 -0.16
CA ARG A 25 -11.72 7.69 1.11
C ARG A 25 -12.04 6.83 2.32
N GLU A 26 -13.21 6.20 2.35
CA GLU A 26 -13.67 5.37 3.46
C GLU A 26 -12.77 4.14 3.65
N ILE A 27 -12.36 3.52 2.56
CA ILE A 27 -11.45 2.37 2.56
C ILE A 27 -10.04 2.80 2.98
N ARG A 28 -9.55 3.96 2.50
CA ARG A 28 -8.26 4.49 2.93
C ARG A 28 -8.21 4.76 4.43
N ILE A 29 -9.27 5.36 4.97
CA ILE A 29 -9.39 5.62 6.42
C ILE A 29 -9.25 4.32 7.20
N GLN A 30 -9.95 3.25 6.78
CA GLN A 30 -9.86 1.96 7.44
C GLN A 30 -8.46 1.35 7.33
N ILE A 31 -7.87 1.35 6.13
CA ILE A 31 -6.51 0.84 5.91
C ILE A 31 -5.50 1.57 6.81
N LEU A 32 -5.58 2.90 6.89
CA LEU A 32 -4.69 3.71 7.71
C LEU A 32 -4.88 3.44 9.21
N ALA A 33 -6.12 3.16 9.63
CA ALA A 33 -6.41 2.75 11.01
C ALA A 33 -5.81 1.36 11.30
N ASP A 34 -6.02 0.39 10.40
CA ASP A 34 -5.52 -0.99 10.57
C ASP A 34 -3.98 -1.07 10.49
N LEU A 35 -3.32 -0.13 9.82
CA LEU A 35 -1.85 -0.05 9.78
C LEU A 35 -1.22 0.34 11.12
N GLU A 36 -1.96 0.92 12.05
CA GLU A 36 -1.43 1.35 13.36
C GLU A 36 -0.08 2.07 13.19
N LEU A 37 -0.07 3.17 12.42
CA LEU A 37 1.15 3.87 11.99
C LEU A 37 2.01 4.30 13.17
N THR A 38 3.26 3.87 13.16
CA THR A 38 4.29 4.23 14.12
C THR A 38 4.84 5.65 13.87
N GLU A 39 5.56 6.23 14.82
CA GLU A 39 6.18 7.54 14.62
C GLU A 39 7.34 7.51 13.62
N LYS A 40 8.06 6.38 13.57
CA LYS A 40 9.20 6.12 12.69
C LYS A 40 9.11 4.69 12.17
N GLY A 41 9.71 4.44 11.05
CA GLY A 41 9.76 3.13 10.41
C GLY A 41 9.53 3.22 8.92
N THR A 42 9.42 2.08 8.28
CA THR A 42 9.34 1.99 6.83
C THR A 42 8.02 1.39 6.39
N ILE A 43 7.36 2.06 5.45
CA ILE A 43 6.14 1.59 4.79
C ILE A 43 6.49 1.12 3.38
N TRP A 44 5.99 -0.04 2.99
CA TRP A 44 5.91 -0.46 1.60
C TRP A 44 4.46 -0.39 1.13
N ASP A 45 4.19 0.45 0.12
CA ASP A 45 2.90 0.53 -0.58
C ASP A 45 3.05 -0.17 -1.93
N ILE A 46 2.69 -1.46 -1.97
CA ILE A 46 2.84 -2.33 -3.14
C ILE A 46 1.53 -2.34 -3.93
N GLY A 47 1.61 -2.00 -5.22
CA GLY A 47 0.44 -1.71 -6.03
C GLY A 47 -0.14 -0.34 -5.69
N ALA A 48 0.74 0.64 -5.49
CA ALA A 48 0.41 1.96 -4.94
C ALA A 48 -0.56 2.77 -5.81
N GLY A 49 -0.66 2.48 -7.10
CA GLY A 49 -1.50 3.22 -8.03
C GLY A 49 -1.11 4.69 -8.11
N CYS A 50 -1.99 5.56 -7.67
CA CYS A 50 -1.70 7.00 -7.57
C CYS A 50 -1.05 7.41 -6.24
N GLY A 51 -0.71 6.45 -5.38
CA GLY A 51 -0.05 6.67 -4.09
C GLY A 51 -0.96 7.15 -2.96
N SER A 52 -2.27 7.08 -3.13
CA SER A 52 -3.20 7.74 -2.20
C SER A 52 -3.09 7.25 -0.76
N ILE A 53 -2.85 5.97 -0.51
CA ILE A 53 -2.74 5.40 0.84
C ILE A 53 -1.40 5.78 1.47
N GLY A 54 -0.29 5.45 0.80
CA GLY A 54 1.05 5.71 1.32
C GLY A 54 1.32 7.18 1.56
N LEU A 55 0.89 8.07 0.64
CA LEU A 55 1.08 9.51 0.79
C LEU A 55 0.22 10.10 1.93
N GLU A 56 -1.00 9.59 2.14
CA GLU A 56 -1.81 10.00 3.29
C GLU A 56 -1.21 9.49 4.60
N ALA A 57 -0.60 8.29 4.62
CA ALA A 57 0.18 7.79 5.75
C ALA A 57 1.35 8.72 6.11
N LEU A 58 2.12 9.18 5.11
CA LEU A 58 3.19 10.17 5.33
C LEU A 58 2.68 11.50 5.87
N LYS A 59 1.49 11.92 5.44
CA LYS A 59 0.90 13.15 5.98
C LYS A 59 0.54 13.03 7.45
N LEU A 60 0.10 11.84 7.88
CA LEU A 60 -0.17 11.54 9.30
C LEU A 60 1.10 11.38 10.12
N ARG A 61 2.14 10.79 9.54
CA ARG A 61 3.41 10.47 10.18
C ARG A 61 4.59 10.87 9.29
N PRO A 62 5.00 12.14 9.31
CA PRO A 62 6.01 12.67 8.38
C PRO A 62 7.42 12.08 8.54
N ASN A 63 7.68 11.38 9.63
CA ASN A 63 8.97 10.75 9.91
C ASN A 63 9.05 9.28 9.45
N LEU A 64 8.03 8.79 8.75
CA LEU A 64 8.05 7.46 8.13
C LEU A 64 8.76 7.51 6.78
N ASP A 65 9.47 6.45 6.46
CA ASP A 65 10.04 6.22 5.14
C ASP A 65 9.04 5.44 4.29
N LEU A 66 8.67 5.98 3.14
CA LEU A 66 7.71 5.36 2.22
C LEU A 66 8.36 4.94 0.94
N TYR A 67 8.24 3.66 0.61
CA TYR A 67 8.47 3.13 -0.72
C TYR A 67 7.14 2.85 -1.42
N CYS A 68 6.93 3.47 -2.59
CA CYS A 68 5.80 3.17 -3.46
C CYS A 68 6.27 2.27 -4.61
N ILE A 69 5.55 1.19 -4.87
CA ILE A 69 5.86 0.25 -5.94
C ILE A 69 4.62 0.07 -6.81
N ASP A 70 4.68 0.42 -8.08
CA ASP A 70 3.60 0.16 -9.03
C ASP A 70 4.18 -0.03 -10.44
N LYS A 71 3.71 -1.04 -11.16
CA LYS A 71 4.21 -1.38 -12.49
C LYS A 71 3.67 -0.53 -13.63
N ARG A 72 2.66 0.31 -13.36
CA ARG A 72 2.03 1.10 -14.41
C ARG A 72 2.95 2.21 -14.85
N ILE A 73 3.10 2.33 -16.16
CA ILE A 73 3.79 3.45 -16.79
C ILE A 73 3.09 4.76 -16.38
N GLY A 74 3.85 5.74 -15.95
CA GLY A 74 3.35 7.02 -15.45
C GLY A 74 3.01 7.04 -13.96
N SER A 75 3.06 5.90 -13.24
CA SER A 75 2.78 5.85 -11.81
C SER A 75 3.74 6.71 -11.00
N LYS A 76 5.03 6.68 -11.32
CA LYS A 76 6.04 7.49 -10.63
C LYS A 76 5.74 8.99 -10.75
N ALA A 77 5.45 9.46 -11.95
CA ALA A 77 5.11 10.87 -12.19
C ALA A 77 3.82 11.28 -11.44
N LEU A 78 2.81 10.41 -11.48
CA LEU A 78 1.52 10.62 -10.82
C LEU A 78 1.67 10.68 -9.28
N ILE A 79 2.42 9.74 -8.70
CA ILE A 79 2.69 9.70 -7.26
C ILE A 79 3.47 10.96 -6.83
N LEU A 80 4.47 11.39 -7.59
CA LEU A 80 5.23 12.61 -7.30
C LEU A 80 4.34 13.86 -7.35
N GLU A 81 3.40 13.94 -8.29
CA GLU A 81 2.46 15.05 -8.35
C GLU A 81 1.51 15.06 -7.13
N ASN A 82 0.98 13.91 -6.75
CA ASN A 82 0.15 13.78 -5.56
C ASN A 82 0.95 14.08 -4.27
N ALA A 83 2.19 13.62 -4.18
CA ALA A 83 3.09 13.94 -3.07
C ALA A 83 3.29 15.45 -2.90
N LYS A 84 3.50 16.17 -4.03
CA LYS A 84 3.58 17.64 -4.03
C LYS A 84 2.28 18.29 -3.54
N ARG A 85 1.12 17.80 -3.96
CA ARG A 85 -0.19 18.31 -3.50
C ARG A 85 -0.39 18.13 -2.00
N LEU A 86 0.04 16.99 -1.46
CA LEU A 86 -0.07 16.68 -0.04
C LEU A 86 1.08 17.28 0.79
N ARG A 87 2.11 17.84 0.14
CA ARG A 87 3.34 18.36 0.76
C ARG A 87 4.07 17.30 1.59
N VAL A 88 4.19 16.11 1.02
CA VAL A 88 4.93 14.98 1.58
C VAL A 88 5.98 14.50 0.57
N LYS A 89 6.97 13.73 1.04
CA LYS A 89 8.04 13.22 0.20
C LYS A 89 8.24 11.73 0.47
N PRO A 90 7.85 10.82 -0.44
CA PRO A 90 8.23 9.42 -0.33
C PRO A 90 9.75 9.26 -0.42
N LEU A 91 10.29 8.22 0.20
CA LEU A 91 11.73 7.93 0.16
C LEU A 91 12.13 7.50 -1.26
N ASP A 92 11.39 6.59 -1.86
CA ASP A 92 11.58 6.22 -3.27
C ASP A 92 10.28 5.71 -3.91
N ILE A 93 10.25 5.72 -5.25
CA ILE A 93 9.12 5.27 -6.07
C ILE A 93 9.66 4.40 -7.20
N PHE A 94 9.26 3.13 -7.21
CA PHE A 94 9.61 2.14 -8.23
C PHE A 94 8.45 1.98 -9.21
N GLU A 95 8.65 2.43 -10.45
CA GLU A 95 7.75 2.15 -11.57
C GLU A 95 8.16 0.81 -12.20
N GLU A 96 7.99 -0.26 -11.45
CA GLU A 96 8.44 -1.62 -11.78
C GLU A 96 7.43 -2.66 -11.29
N ASP A 97 7.39 -3.82 -11.95
CA ASP A 97 6.64 -4.96 -11.42
C ASP A 97 7.34 -5.50 -10.16
N ILE A 98 6.59 -5.70 -9.10
CA ILE A 98 7.13 -6.26 -7.85
C ILE A 98 7.78 -7.64 -8.07
N ASN A 99 7.28 -8.42 -9.03
CA ASN A 99 7.90 -9.71 -9.37
C ASN A 99 9.33 -9.53 -9.90
N ASP A 100 9.59 -8.46 -10.67
CA ASP A 100 10.94 -8.17 -11.19
C ASP A 100 11.86 -7.69 -10.06
N ILE A 101 11.34 -6.91 -9.12
CA ILE A 101 12.06 -6.48 -7.92
C ILE A 101 12.49 -7.70 -7.07
N PHE A 102 11.63 -8.73 -6.95
CA PHE A 102 11.99 -9.99 -6.29
C PHE A 102 13.01 -10.80 -7.10
N ASN A 103 12.79 -10.96 -8.39
CA ASN A 103 13.65 -11.77 -9.26
C ASN A 103 15.07 -11.22 -9.34
N THR A 104 15.25 -9.91 -9.32
CA THR A 104 16.55 -9.23 -9.33
C THR A 104 17.16 -9.07 -7.93
N LYS A 105 16.49 -9.56 -6.89
CA LYS A 105 16.84 -9.36 -5.48
C LYS A 105 16.97 -7.89 -5.05
N LYS A 106 16.43 -6.97 -5.84
CA LYS A 106 16.40 -5.54 -5.51
C LYS A 106 15.67 -5.28 -4.20
N ILE A 107 14.69 -6.13 -3.86
CA ILE A 107 13.94 -6.08 -2.61
C ILE A 107 14.86 -6.13 -1.37
N ASP A 108 15.98 -6.85 -1.45
CA ASP A 108 16.91 -7.02 -0.34
C ASP A 108 17.73 -5.75 -0.05
N SER A 109 17.77 -4.80 -1.01
CA SER A 109 18.42 -3.50 -0.86
C SER A 109 17.51 -2.44 -0.23
N LEU A 110 16.20 -2.71 -0.14
CA LEU A 110 15.25 -1.80 0.49
C LEU A 110 15.31 -1.95 2.02
N GLU A 111 15.05 -0.84 2.72
CA GLU A 111 14.85 -0.93 4.16
C GLU A 111 13.65 -1.82 4.49
N LYS A 112 13.81 -2.68 5.50
CA LYS A 112 12.75 -3.61 5.91
C LYS A 112 11.54 -2.85 6.41
N ALA A 113 10.40 -3.13 5.78
CA ALA A 113 9.15 -2.52 6.18
C ALA A 113 8.63 -3.09 7.49
N ASN A 114 8.12 -2.21 8.34
CA ASN A 114 7.33 -2.59 9.51
C ASN A 114 5.82 -2.39 9.27
N ARG A 115 5.47 -1.75 8.16
CA ARG A 115 4.09 -1.58 7.68
C ARG A 115 4.04 -1.87 6.19
N VAL A 116 3.17 -2.76 5.76
CA VAL A 116 3.05 -3.13 4.36
C VAL A 116 1.61 -3.08 3.90
N ILE A 117 1.39 -2.42 2.77
CA ILE A 117 0.11 -2.41 2.06
C ILE A 117 0.30 -3.23 0.80
N ILE A 118 -0.57 -4.21 0.55
CA ILE A 118 -0.55 -5.02 -0.67
C ILE A 118 -1.83 -4.73 -1.46
N GLY A 119 -1.79 -3.72 -2.32
CA GLY A 119 -2.92 -3.25 -3.11
C GLY A 119 -3.12 -4.02 -4.43
N GLY A 120 -3.14 -3.32 -5.54
CA GLY A 120 -3.55 -3.71 -6.88
C GLY A 120 -2.83 -4.89 -7.57
N CYS A 121 -2.33 -5.86 -6.84
CA CYS A 121 -1.68 -7.05 -7.39
C CYS A 121 -2.66 -8.20 -7.61
N ASN A 122 -2.35 -9.09 -8.58
CA ASN A 122 -3.10 -10.33 -8.73
C ASN A 122 -2.81 -11.31 -7.56
N LYS A 123 -3.65 -12.34 -7.43
CA LYS A 123 -3.57 -13.34 -6.36
C LYS A 123 -2.19 -13.99 -6.26
N LYS A 124 -1.62 -14.45 -7.37
CA LYS A 124 -0.30 -15.11 -7.42
C LYS A 124 0.80 -14.19 -6.84
N THR A 125 0.80 -12.93 -7.24
CA THR A 125 1.76 -11.95 -6.74
C THR A 125 1.54 -11.67 -5.25
N LYS A 126 0.29 -11.57 -4.79
CA LYS A 126 -0.02 -11.41 -3.36
C LYS A 126 0.52 -12.57 -2.51
N LEU A 127 0.33 -13.81 -2.97
CA LEU A 127 0.88 -14.99 -2.28
C LEU A 127 2.41 -15.00 -2.23
N LEU A 128 3.08 -14.56 -3.31
CA LEU A 128 4.54 -14.40 -3.33
C LEU A 128 5.00 -13.38 -2.28
N ILE A 129 4.35 -12.23 -2.22
CA ILE A 129 4.67 -11.17 -1.26
C ILE A 129 4.45 -11.68 0.17
N ILE A 130 3.31 -12.32 0.47
CA ILE A 130 3.01 -12.89 1.79
C ILE A 130 4.09 -13.88 2.21
N ASN A 131 4.52 -14.77 1.31
CA ASN A 131 5.58 -15.74 1.60
C ASN A 131 6.93 -15.07 1.87
N TYR A 132 7.26 -13.96 1.22
CA TYR A 132 8.46 -13.18 1.53
C TYR A 132 8.34 -12.50 2.90
N LEU A 133 7.21 -11.85 3.16
CA LEU A 133 6.97 -11.12 4.41
C LEU A 133 6.95 -12.05 5.63
N SER A 134 6.43 -13.28 5.49
CA SER A 134 6.45 -14.28 6.57
C SER A 134 7.84 -14.63 7.07
N LYS A 135 8.87 -14.41 6.24
CA LYS A 135 10.28 -14.67 6.59
C LYS A 135 11.05 -13.44 7.08
N THR A 136 10.52 -12.25 6.81
CA THR A 136 11.25 -11.00 7.02
C THR A 136 10.63 -10.08 8.06
N MET A 137 9.32 -10.16 8.27
CA MET A 137 8.61 -9.36 9.25
C MET A 137 8.81 -9.87 10.68
N ARG A 138 8.72 -8.97 11.63
CA ARG A 138 8.93 -9.21 13.05
C ARG A 138 7.61 -9.08 13.82
N LYS A 139 7.59 -9.51 15.04
CA LYS A 139 6.44 -9.29 15.94
C LYS A 139 6.17 -7.77 16.08
N GLY A 140 4.93 -7.38 15.83
CA GLY A 140 4.50 -5.97 15.85
C GLY A 140 4.51 -5.28 14.49
N ASP A 141 5.09 -5.92 13.45
CA ASP A 141 4.94 -5.46 12.07
C ASP A 141 3.53 -5.82 11.55
N ILE A 142 2.99 -4.97 10.65
CA ILE A 142 1.60 -5.10 10.18
C ILE A 142 1.55 -5.12 8.66
N VAL A 143 0.76 -6.06 8.13
CA VAL A 143 0.39 -6.15 6.71
C VAL A 143 -1.09 -5.90 6.57
N VAL A 144 -1.47 -4.96 5.70
CA VAL A 144 -2.86 -4.74 5.30
C VAL A 144 -3.04 -5.12 3.84
N LEU A 145 -4.01 -5.98 3.59
CA LEU A 145 -4.28 -6.54 2.28
C LEU A 145 -5.74 -6.27 1.88
N PRO A 146 -6.03 -5.19 1.15
CA PRO A 146 -7.34 -4.97 0.58
C PRO A 146 -7.67 -6.07 -0.44
N VAL A 147 -8.80 -6.73 -0.27
CA VAL A 147 -9.28 -7.79 -1.19
C VAL A 147 -10.66 -7.39 -1.69
N ILE A 148 -10.79 -7.29 -3.03
CA ILE A 148 -12.06 -6.97 -3.70
C ILE A 148 -12.74 -8.25 -4.17
N ASP A 149 -11.95 -9.26 -4.48
CA ASP A 149 -12.39 -10.54 -5.04
C ASP A 149 -12.56 -11.59 -3.93
N ILE A 150 -13.81 -11.99 -3.72
CA ILE A 150 -14.18 -12.97 -2.69
C ILE A 150 -13.57 -14.35 -2.99
N GLU A 151 -13.38 -14.72 -4.24
CA GLU A 151 -12.81 -16.02 -4.62
C GLU A 151 -11.35 -16.14 -4.15
N SER A 152 -10.61 -15.03 -4.18
CA SER A 152 -9.22 -14.98 -3.69
C SER A 152 -9.13 -14.91 -2.16
N LEU A 153 -10.20 -14.48 -1.48
CA LEU A 153 -10.16 -14.17 -0.05
C LEU A 153 -9.80 -15.40 0.80
N LYS A 154 -10.41 -16.55 0.50
CA LYS A 154 -10.19 -17.78 1.28
C LYS A 154 -8.72 -18.18 1.29
N GLU A 155 -8.13 -18.32 0.12
CA GLU A 155 -6.73 -18.76 -0.03
C GLU A 155 -5.74 -17.75 0.56
N LEU A 156 -5.98 -16.45 0.35
CA LEU A 156 -5.16 -15.39 0.92
C LEU A 156 -5.25 -15.35 2.45
N LYS A 157 -6.45 -15.54 3.01
CA LYS A 157 -6.68 -15.61 4.45
C LYS A 157 -5.97 -16.82 5.06
N GLU A 158 -6.16 -18.02 4.51
CA GLU A 158 -5.48 -19.24 4.95
C GLU A 158 -3.95 -19.05 4.94
N LYS A 159 -3.41 -18.45 3.88
CA LYS A 159 -1.97 -18.19 3.77
C LYS A 159 -1.46 -17.16 4.78
N LEU A 160 -2.24 -16.15 5.09
CA LEU A 160 -1.90 -15.18 6.15
C LEU A 160 -1.95 -15.84 7.53
N GLU A 161 -2.98 -16.63 7.83
CA GLU A 161 -3.16 -17.31 9.11
C GLU A 161 -2.07 -18.34 9.43
N GLU A 162 -1.37 -18.88 8.41
CA GLU A 162 -0.20 -19.74 8.60
C GLU A 162 0.96 -19.02 9.30
N HIS A 163 1.06 -17.70 9.15
CA HIS A 163 2.26 -16.94 9.56
C HIS A 163 1.97 -15.72 10.42
N PHE A 164 0.74 -15.20 10.39
CA PHE A 164 0.36 -13.95 11.03
C PHE A 164 -0.89 -14.12 11.88
N LEU A 165 -0.99 -13.34 12.96
CA LEU A 165 -2.26 -13.13 13.63
C LEU A 165 -3.16 -12.32 12.70
N THR A 166 -4.23 -12.92 12.19
CA THR A 166 -5.05 -12.35 11.13
C THR A 166 -6.40 -11.89 11.64
N SER A 167 -6.81 -10.68 11.31
CA SER A 167 -8.16 -10.17 11.47
C SER A 167 -8.77 -9.86 10.11
N LEU A 168 -10.08 -9.99 9.98
CA LEU A 168 -10.84 -9.70 8.77
C LEU A 168 -11.89 -8.64 9.05
N ASN A 169 -11.79 -7.52 8.34
CA ASN A 169 -12.79 -6.46 8.35
C ASN A 169 -13.55 -6.44 7.03
N LEU A 170 -14.87 -6.55 7.07
CA LEU A 170 -15.73 -6.42 5.89
C LEU A 170 -16.23 -4.98 5.79
N ILE A 171 -15.89 -4.31 4.69
CA ILE A 171 -16.35 -2.95 4.40
C ILE A 171 -17.19 -2.98 3.14
N GLN A 172 -18.45 -2.58 3.24
CA GLN A 172 -19.30 -2.33 2.09
C GLN A 172 -19.31 -0.84 1.77
N SER A 173 -18.82 -0.48 0.59
CA SER A 173 -19.02 0.87 0.05
C SER A 173 -20.16 0.85 -0.95
N TYR A 174 -21.18 1.67 -0.70
CA TYR A 174 -22.25 1.90 -1.68
C TYR A 174 -21.80 2.99 -2.66
N LYS A 175 -22.08 2.73 -3.95
CA LYS A 175 -21.90 3.73 -5.01
C LYS A 175 -23.03 4.75 -4.99
#